data_6960e9fffbf03c6a576f061959fa9658
#
_entry.id   6960e9fffbf03c6a576f061959fa9658
#
_cell.length_a   1.000
_cell.length_b   1.000
_cell.length_c   1.000
_cell.angle_alpha   90.00
_cell.angle_beta   90.00
_cell.angle_gamma   90.00
#
_symmetry.space_group_name_H-M   'P 1'
#
loop_
_entity.id
_entity.type
_entity.pdbx_description
1 polymer ?
#
loop_
_entity_poly.entity_id
_entity_poly.type
_entity_poly.pdbx_seq_one_letter_code
_entity_poly.pdbx_strand_id
1 'polypeptide(L)'
;VPTRAVSSLPWRDVIVATGATDRVLPVPGWTLPGVYTLGGAQVALKYQGCAIGDAVVFAGTGPLLYLVACQYAKAGANVVAVLDTAPASARYKAAPAMLGQPAVMAKGLALVAWLKLHGIPMHHGVRLLCAEGNAAIEQLVWQDSAGREQRTACSAVGMGYALRPETQLADLLGCAFEFSALHRCHVPRIDAMRRSSVAGVYLAGDGAGIMGADAAEYSGELAALALLQDRQITVDADRLAALRQRLQKIERFRHALEVAFPFPDDWAAHAGDDLVVCRCENVTAGTLRQTAAECGVHELNRLKALCRVGMGRCQGRMCGAAAAEILAQAQSVPLAQVGRLRGQAPIKPLPLDVTEVIEPEDHHA
;
A
#
# COMPACT_ATOMS: atom_id res chain seq x y z
N VAL A 1 -15.22 24.10 -6.90
CA VAL A 1 -14.28 24.28 -5.76
C VAL A 1 -14.93 23.57 -4.60
N PRO A 2 -14.30 22.61 -3.93
CA PRO A 2 -14.90 22.00 -2.75
C PRO A 2 -15.17 23.10 -1.71
N THR A 3 -16.35 23.07 -1.12
CA THR A 3 -16.71 23.94 -0.01
C THR A 3 -15.71 23.70 1.12
N ARG A 4 -15.12 24.76 1.64
CA ARG A 4 -14.19 24.70 2.79
C ARG A 4 -14.97 24.71 4.11
N ALA A 5 -16.00 23.86 4.16
CA ALA A 5 -16.86 23.74 5.32
C ALA A 5 -16.38 22.62 6.24
N VAL A 6 -16.50 22.84 7.53
CA VAL A 6 -16.31 21.84 8.59
C VAL A 6 -17.64 21.60 9.26
N SER A 7 -18.04 20.33 9.36
CA SER A 7 -19.22 19.92 10.11
C SER A 7 -18.87 18.83 11.11
N SER A 8 -19.55 18.84 12.24
CA SER A 8 -19.47 17.78 13.24
C SER A 8 -20.64 16.85 13.05
N LEU A 9 -20.37 15.56 12.82
CA LEU A 9 -21.40 14.54 12.63
C LEU A 9 -21.40 13.61 13.85
N PRO A 10 -22.47 13.60 14.67
CA PRO A 10 -22.62 12.58 15.69
C PRO A 10 -22.85 11.23 15.01
N TRP A 11 -22.21 10.19 15.54
CA TRP A 11 -22.39 8.82 15.04
C TRP A 11 -22.57 7.85 16.20
N ARG A 12 -23.37 6.82 15.98
CA ARG A 12 -23.54 5.69 16.90
C ARG A 12 -22.84 4.45 16.39
N ASP A 13 -22.86 4.25 15.06
CA ASP A 13 -22.17 3.18 14.38
C ASP A 13 -21.45 3.73 13.15
N VAL A 14 -20.28 3.19 12.86
CA VAL A 14 -19.49 3.57 11.71
C VAL A 14 -18.89 2.36 11.00
N ILE A 15 -19.01 2.32 9.69
CA ILE A 15 -18.32 1.36 8.84
C ILE A 15 -17.15 2.09 8.19
N VAL A 16 -15.93 1.71 8.55
CA VAL A 16 -14.70 2.30 8.04
C VAL A 16 -14.22 1.51 6.83
N ALA A 17 -14.19 2.15 5.66
CA ALA A 17 -13.79 1.58 4.38
C ALA A 17 -12.70 2.44 3.72
N THR A 18 -11.59 2.63 4.40
CA THR A 18 -10.51 3.55 4.02
C THR A 18 -9.63 3.07 2.87
N GLY A 19 -9.76 1.79 2.48
CA GLY A 19 -9.02 1.21 1.36
C GLY A 19 -7.53 1.02 1.65
N ALA A 20 -6.69 1.27 0.64
CA ALA A 20 -5.29 0.94 0.66
C ALA A 20 -4.40 2.11 0.24
N THR A 21 -3.13 2.02 0.62
CA THR A 21 -2.05 2.88 0.12
C THR A 21 -0.92 2.04 -0.47
N ASP A 22 -0.11 2.65 -1.33
CA ASP A 22 1.08 1.99 -1.87
C ASP A 22 2.09 1.67 -0.76
N ARG A 23 2.70 0.49 -0.85
CA ARG A 23 3.92 0.20 -0.10
C ARG A 23 5.10 0.71 -0.90
N VAL A 24 5.80 1.69 -0.34
CA VAL A 24 6.94 2.34 -0.97
C VAL A 24 8.23 1.90 -0.30
N LEU A 25 9.18 1.43 -1.10
CA LEU A 25 10.56 1.20 -0.71
C LEU A 25 11.42 2.15 -1.55
N PRO A 26 11.92 3.24 -0.97
CA PRO A 26 12.73 4.23 -1.68
C PRO A 26 14.00 3.66 -2.31
N VAL A 27 14.43 4.26 -3.41
CA VAL A 27 15.78 4.10 -3.97
C VAL A 27 16.39 5.49 -4.15
N PRO A 28 17.73 5.65 -4.20
CA PRO A 28 18.35 6.93 -4.51
C PRO A 28 17.69 7.60 -5.72
N GLY A 29 17.40 8.90 -5.62
CA GLY A 29 16.72 9.66 -6.67
C GLY A 29 15.19 9.50 -6.77
N TRP A 30 14.54 8.69 -5.92
CA TRP A 30 13.08 8.50 -5.97
C TRP A 30 12.25 9.78 -5.73
N THR A 31 12.88 10.84 -5.26
CA THR A 31 12.25 12.14 -5.03
C THR A 31 12.27 13.05 -6.28
N LEU A 32 12.95 12.65 -7.35
CA LEU A 32 12.97 13.38 -8.61
C LEU A 32 11.55 13.51 -9.20
N PRO A 33 11.21 14.65 -9.79
CA PRO A 33 10.03 14.77 -10.64
C PRO A 33 9.99 13.65 -11.69
N GLY A 34 8.80 13.08 -11.92
CA GLY A 34 8.63 11.92 -12.81
C GLY A 34 8.66 10.57 -12.08
N VAL A 35 9.04 10.51 -10.79
CA VAL A 35 8.92 9.28 -9.99
C VAL A 35 7.62 9.29 -9.19
N TYR A 36 6.74 8.35 -9.50
CA TYR A 36 5.41 8.19 -8.91
C TYR A 36 5.28 6.85 -8.19
N THR A 37 4.32 6.76 -7.29
CA THR A 37 3.89 5.45 -6.82
C THR A 37 3.04 4.77 -7.88
N LEU A 38 2.98 3.43 -7.84
CA LEU A 38 2.21 2.64 -8.79
C LEU A 38 0.71 2.97 -8.74
N GLY A 39 0.14 3.11 -7.54
CA GLY A 39 -1.24 3.56 -7.36
C GLY A 39 -1.45 5.01 -7.80
N GLY A 40 -0.46 5.89 -7.56
CA GLY A 40 -0.48 7.28 -8.07
C GLY A 40 -0.53 7.31 -9.60
N ALA A 41 0.26 6.49 -10.27
CA ALA A 41 0.20 6.32 -11.71
C ALA A 41 -1.17 5.83 -12.18
N GLN A 42 -1.75 4.84 -11.47
CA GLN A 42 -3.09 4.34 -11.80
C GLN A 42 -4.19 5.41 -11.64
N VAL A 43 -4.10 6.23 -10.60
CA VAL A 43 -5.04 7.35 -10.36
C VAL A 43 -4.91 8.39 -11.47
N ALA A 44 -3.68 8.76 -11.87
CA ALA A 44 -3.44 9.69 -12.98
C ALA A 44 -4.13 9.20 -14.26
N LEU A 45 -3.98 7.93 -14.61
CA LEU A 45 -4.60 7.35 -15.80
C LEU A 45 -6.12 7.28 -15.70
N LYS A 46 -6.66 6.72 -14.60
CA LYS A 46 -8.09 6.40 -14.51
C LYS A 46 -8.96 7.58 -14.13
N TYR A 47 -8.48 8.43 -13.24
CA TYR A 47 -9.26 9.54 -12.70
C TYR A 47 -8.97 10.86 -13.40
N GLN A 48 -7.69 11.11 -13.77
CA GLN A 48 -7.27 12.34 -14.41
C GLN A 48 -7.17 12.22 -15.94
N GLY A 49 -7.23 11.01 -16.49
CA GLY A 49 -7.18 10.76 -17.94
C GLY A 49 -5.82 11.04 -18.58
N CYS A 50 -4.73 11.03 -17.79
CA CYS A 50 -3.39 11.33 -18.28
C CYS A 50 -2.36 10.25 -17.91
N ALA A 51 -1.35 10.07 -18.76
CA ALA A 51 -0.16 9.31 -18.44
C ALA A 51 0.79 10.14 -17.55
N ILE A 52 1.63 9.47 -16.75
CA ILE A 52 2.62 10.14 -15.88
C ILE A 52 3.85 10.65 -16.63
N GLY A 53 4.00 10.31 -17.90
CA GLY A 53 5.11 10.71 -18.77
C GLY A 53 5.02 10.07 -20.14
N ASP A 54 5.90 10.47 -21.05
CA ASP A 54 5.93 10.00 -22.46
C ASP A 54 6.59 8.63 -22.61
N ALA A 55 7.53 8.30 -21.74
CA ALA A 55 8.24 7.01 -21.71
C ALA A 55 8.25 6.50 -20.27
N VAL A 56 7.40 5.49 -19.98
CA VAL A 56 7.11 5.07 -18.61
C VAL A 56 7.72 3.70 -18.33
N VAL A 57 8.46 3.60 -17.23
CA VAL A 57 8.90 2.33 -16.65
C VAL A 57 8.02 2.01 -15.43
N PHE A 58 7.53 0.77 -15.35
CA PHE A 58 6.88 0.27 -14.14
C PHE A 58 7.81 -0.66 -13.39
N ALA A 59 8.03 -0.40 -12.08
CA ALA A 59 9.03 -1.11 -11.27
C ALA A 59 8.50 -1.49 -9.88
N GLY A 60 8.99 -2.60 -9.33
CA GLY A 60 8.60 -3.09 -8.00
C GLY A 60 8.12 -4.53 -8.04
N THR A 61 7.06 -4.88 -7.31
CA THR A 61 6.49 -6.23 -7.33
C THR A 61 5.00 -6.26 -7.04
N GLY A 62 4.36 -7.34 -7.41
CA GLY A 62 2.94 -7.60 -7.17
C GLY A 62 2.08 -7.60 -8.42
N PRO A 63 0.85 -8.13 -8.34
CA PRO A 63 -0.04 -8.22 -9.50
C PRO A 63 -0.47 -6.86 -10.05
N LEU A 64 -0.51 -5.82 -9.21
CA LEU A 64 -0.84 -4.46 -9.62
C LEU A 64 0.17 -3.89 -10.62
N LEU A 65 1.46 -4.29 -10.53
CA LEU A 65 2.52 -3.89 -11.46
C LEU A 65 2.13 -4.20 -12.91
N TYR A 66 1.71 -5.44 -13.18
CA TYR A 66 1.31 -5.89 -14.51
C TYR A 66 -0.02 -5.28 -14.95
N LEU A 67 -0.95 -5.11 -14.02
CA LEU A 67 -2.24 -4.51 -14.31
C LEU A 67 -2.09 -3.06 -14.77
N VAL A 68 -1.32 -2.25 -14.04
CA VAL A 68 -1.12 -0.83 -14.37
C VAL A 68 -0.34 -0.69 -15.67
N ALA A 69 0.74 -1.48 -15.87
CA ALA A 69 1.49 -1.49 -17.13
C ALA A 69 0.58 -1.81 -18.33
N CYS A 70 -0.28 -2.82 -18.19
CA CYS A 70 -1.24 -3.20 -19.24
C CYS A 70 -2.29 -2.10 -19.48
N GLN A 71 -2.78 -1.41 -18.42
CA GLN A 71 -3.73 -0.32 -18.55
C GLN A 71 -3.11 0.88 -19.29
N TYR A 72 -1.87 1.23 -18.96
CA TYR A 72 -1.13 2.30 -19.63
C TYR A 72 -0.91 2.00 -21.13
N ALA A 73 -0.42 0.82 -21.44
CA ALA A 73 -0.18 0.42 -22.81
C ALA A 73 -1.49 0.35 -23.63
N LYS A 74 -2.59 -0.13 -23.05
CA LYS A 74 -3.92 -0.12 -23.70
C LYS A 74 -4.49 1.27 -23.91
N ALA A 75 -4.09 2.24 -23.07
CA ALA A 75 -4.45 3.65 -23.23
C ALA A 75 -3.55 4.38 -24.24
N GLY A 76 -2.60 3.68 -24.89
CA GLY A 76 -1.70 4.26 -25.89
C GLY A 76 -0.43 4.91 -25.31
N ALA A 77 -0.18 4.78 -24.00
CA ALA A 77 1.04 5.28 -23.40
C ALA A 77 2.23 4.37 -23.72
N ASN A 78 3.41 4.95 -23.94
CA ASN A 78 4.64 4.22 -24.21
C ASN A 78 5.19 3.59 -22.92
N VAL A 79 4.95 2.31 -22.70
CA VAL A 79 5.51 1.51 -21.60
C VAL A 79 6.83 0.92 -22.05
N VAL A 80 7.94 1.47 -21.56
CA VAL A 80 9.31 1.09 -21.97
C VAL A 80 9.72 -0.26 -21.41
N ALA A 81 9.40 -0.52 -20.14
CA ALA A 81 9.72 -1.78 -19.48
C ALA A 81 8.86 -2.02 -18.22
N VAL A 82 8.75 -3.29 -17.84
CA VAL A 82 8.23 -3.74 -16.54
C VAL A 82 9.36 -4.46 -15.79
N LEU A 83 9.76 -3.92 -14.65
CA LEU A 83 10.88 -4.38 -13.83
C LEU A 83 10.33 -5.00 -12.52
N ASP A 84 10.20 -6.32 -12.48
CA ASP A 84 9.67 -7.02 -11.31
C ASP A 84 10.82 -7.53 -10.42
N THR A 85 10.84 -7.11 -9.16
CA THR A 85 11.85 -7.56 -8.19
C THR A 85 11.63 -9.01 -7.77
N ALA A 86 10.42 -9.56 -7.94
CA ALA A 86 10.16 -10.97 -7.67
C ALA A 86 10.85 -11.88 -8.70
N PRO A 87 11.61 -12.90 -8.26
CA PRO A 87 12.23 -13.85 -9.17
C PRO A 87 11.16 -14.72 -9.86
N ALA A 88 11.37 -15.07 -11.12
CA ALA A 88 10.44 -15.91 -11.88
C ALA A 88 10.15 -17.26 -11.18
N SER A 89 11.13 -17.82 -10.46
CA SER A 89 10.99 -19.07 -9.70
C SER A 89 9.92 -18.99 -8.59
N ALA A 90 9.66 -17.81 -8.03
CA ALA A 90 8.65 -17.61 -6.99
C ALA A 90 7.24 -17.96 -7.52
N ARG A 91 6.94 -17.62 -8.77
CA ARG A 91 5.65 -17.93 -9.41
C ARG A 91 5.45 -19.42 -9.63
N TYR A 92 6.51 -20.15 -9.99
CA TYR A 92 6.42 -21.61 -10.12
C TYR A 92 6.16 -22.27 -8.77
N LYS A 93 6.77 -21.78 -7.69
CA LYS A 93 6.52 -22.27 -6.32
C LYS A 93 5.07 -22.00 -5.86
N ALA A 94 4.50 -20.85 -6.24
CA ALA A 94 3.14 -20.47 -5.88
C ALA A 94 2.05 -21.15 -6.74
N ALA A 95 2.38 -21.64 -7.94
CA ALA A 95 1.43 -22.13 -8.93
C ALA A 95 0.43 -23.16 -8.38
N PRO A 96 0.81 -24.19 -7.58
CA PRO A 96 -0.14 -25.16 -7.05
C PRO A 96 -1.20 -24.51 -6.13
N ALA A 97 -0.79 -23.56 -5.28
CA ALA A 97 -1.72 -22.87 -4.38
C ALA A 97 -2.61 -21.86 -5.13
N MET A 98 -2.13 -21.30 -6.24
CA MET A 98 -2.91 -20.39 -7.08
C MET A 98 -4.03 -21.09 -7.85
N LEU A 99 -3.97 -22.40 -8.06
CA LEU A 99 -5.03 -23.20 -8.69
C LEU A 99 -6.35 -23.18 -7.90
N GLY A 100 -6.31 -22.78 -6.63
CA GLY A 100 -7.53 -22.56 -5.82
C GLY A 100 -8.44 -21.43 -6.32
N GLN A 101 -7.94 -20.55 -7.22
CA GLN A 101 -8.69 -19.45 -7.87
C GLN A 101 -8.33 -19.36 -9.36
N PRO A 102 -8.73 -20.34 -10.19
CA PRO A 102 -8.27 -20.43 -11.58
C PRO A 102 -8.67 -19.24 -12.43
N ALA A 103 -9.82 -18.62 -12.17
CA ALA A 103 -10.27 -17.43 -12.90
C ALA A 103 -9.37 -16.22 -12.64
N VAL A 104 -8.93 -16.01 -11.39
CA VAL A 104 -8.03 -14.91 -11.03
C VAL A 104 -6.64 -15.16 -11.61
N MET A 105 -6.15 -16.41 -11.53
CA MET A 105 -4.89 -16.81 -12.15
C MET A 105 -4.92 -16.59 -13.67
N ALA A 106 -6.00 -17.00 -14.36
CA ALA A 106 -6.15 -16.80 -15.78
C ALA A 106 -6.14 -15.31 -16.17
N LYS A 107 -6.80 -14.43 -15.39
CA LYS A 107 -6.72 -12.97 -15.59
C LYS A 107 -5.28 -12.46 -15.48
N GLY A 108 -4.52 -12.89 -14.46
CA GLY A 108 -3.12 -12.50 -14.29
C GLY A 108 -2.24 -12.97 -15.45
N LEU A 109 -2.39 -14.23 -15.88
CA LEU A 109 -1.68 -14.78 -17.03
C LEU A 109 -2.02 -14.04 -18.33
N ALA A 110 -3.29 -13.68 -18.52
CA ALA A 110 -3.74 -12.92 -19.69
C ALA A 110 -3.09 -11.53 -19.76
N LEU A 111 -2.90 -10.84 -18.62
CA LEU A 111 -2.19 -9.55 -18.56
C LEU A 111 -0.73 -9.72 -19.01
N VAL A 112 -0.03 -10.71 -18.46
CA VAL A 112 1.38 -10.98 -18.80
C VAL A 112 1.51 -11.38 -20.26
N ALA A 113 0.63 -12.25 -20.76
CA ALA A 113 0.61 -12.66 -22.17
C ALA A 113 0.35 -11.46 -23.09
N TRP A 114 -0.60 -10.60 -22.72
CA TRP A 114 -0.91 -9.39 -23.50
C TRP A 114 0.30 -8.46 -23.60
N LEU A 115 0.98 -8.17 -22.50
CA LEU A 115 2.20 -7.34 -22.47
C LEU A 115 3.29 -7.94 -23.37
N LYS A 116 3.50 -9.26 -23.29
CA LYS A 116 4.48 -9.98 -24.11
C LYS A 116 4.14 -9.92 -25.60
N LEU A 117 2.88 -10.12 -25.96
CA LEU A 117 2.43 -10.06 -27.36
C LEU A 117 2.56 -8.65 -27.97
N HIS A 118 2.52 -7.61 -27.15
CA HIS A 118 2.73 -6.23 -27.59
C HIS A 118 4.18 -5.77 -27.47
N GLY A 119 5.12 -6.70 -27.26
CA GLY A 119 6.56 -6.42 -27.28
C GLY A 119 7.07 -5.62 -26.10
N ILE A 120 6.31 -5.50 -24.99
CA ILE A 120 6.74 -4.77 -23.80
C ILE A 120 7.76 -5.62 -23.03
N PRO A 121 9.01 -5.15 -22.85
CA PRO A 121 10.03 -5.87 -22.12
C PRO A 121 9.65 -6.09 -20.66
N MET A 122 9.79 -7.32 -20.17
CA MET A 122 9.52 -7.67 -18.76
C MET A 122 10.75 -8.37 -18.19
N HIS A 123 11.31 -7.82 -17.12
CA HIS A 123 12.47 -8.36 -16.41
C HIS A 123 12.05 -8.79 -15.01
N HIS A 124 12.55 -9.95 -14.55
CA HIS A 124 12.18 -10.56 -13.28
C HIS A 124 13.41 -10.79 -12.40
N GLY A 125 13.24 -10.71 -11.09
CA GLY A 125 14.31 -10.84 -10.13
C GLY A 125 15.31 -9.69 -10.24
N VAL A 126 14.82 -8.50 -10.58
CA VAL A 126 15.66 -7.31 -10.67
C VAL A 126 15.84 -6.66 -9.30
N ARG A 127 16.93 -5.93 -9.15
CA ARG A 127 17.13 -4.99 -8.03
C ARG A 127 17.18 -3.58 -8.58
N LEU A 128 16.33 -2.69 -8.06
CA LEU A 128 16.38 -1.27 -8.39
C LEU A 128 17.54 -0.63 -7.64
N LEU A 129 18.39 0.12 -8.34
CA LEU A 129 19.56 0.77 -7.77
C LEU A 129 19.33 2.25 -7.51
N CYS A 130 18.98 3.03 -8.54
CA CYS A 130 18.69 4.45 -8.41
C CYS A 130 17.89 4.98 -9.61
N ALA A 131 17.19 6.09 -9.38
CA ALA A 131 16.63 6.95 -10.41
C ALA A 131 17.63 8.10 -10.68
N GLU A 132 18.03 8.27 -11.91
CA GLU A 132 19.00 9.30 -12.31
C GLU A 132 18.34 10.34 -13.21
N GLY A 133 18.78 11.59 -13.06
CA GLY A 133 18.37 12.75 -13.83
C GLY A 133 18.76 14.02 -13.12
N ASN A 134 18.59 15.15 -13.79
CA ASN A 134 18.94 16.47 -13.24
C ASN A 134 17.69 17.17 -12.66
N ALA A 135 16.84 17.75 -13.51
CA ALA A 135 15.59 18.41 -13.06
C ALA A 135 14.41 17.45 -12.92
N ALA A 136 14.46 16.32 -13.59
CA ALA A 136 13.48 15.24 -13.56
C ALA A 136 14.22 13.93 -13.82
N ILE A 137 13.51 12.81 -13.68
CA ILE A 137 14.07 11.49 -14.03
C ILE A 137 14.37 11.42 -15.54
N GLU A 138 15.54 10.89 -15.88
CA GLU A 138 15.99 10.64 -17.26
C GLU A 138 16.23 9.16 -17.52
N GLN A 139 16.58 8.40 -16.48
CA GLN A 139 16.76 6.95 -16.55
C GLN A 139 16.60 6.28 -15.18
N LEU A 140 16.21 5.00 -15.22
CA LEU A 140 16.20 4.10 -14.06
C LEU A 140 17.38 3.13 -14.19
N VAL A 141 18.21 3.05 -13.16
CA VAL A 141 19.33 2.12 -13.05
C VAL A 141 18.90 0.93 -12.20
N TRP A 142 19.16 -0.25 -12.70
CA TRP A 142 18.76 -1.50 -12.04
C TRP A 142 19.73 -2.62 -12.35
N GLN A 143 19.73 -3.67 -11.55
CA GLN A 143 20.55 -4.85 -11.70
C GLN A 143 19.67 -6.02 -12.14
N ASP A 144 20.10 -6.76 -13.16
CA ASP A 144 19.40 -7.95 -13.62
C ASP A 144 19.64 -9.15 -12.68
N SER A 145 18.93 -10.24 -12.91
CA SER A 145 19.05 -11.47 -12.11
C SER A 145 20.44 -12.13 -12.17
N ALA A 146 21.29 -11.71 -13.11
CA ALA A 146 22.69 -12.14 -13.21
C ALA A 146 23.67 -11.19 -12.52
N GLY A 147 23.16 -10.13 -11.86
CA GLY A 147 23.97 -9.15 -11.17
C GLY A 147 24.56 -8.04 -12.07
N ARG A 148 24.17 -7.96 -13.35
CA ARG A 148 24.68 -6.96 -14.28
C ARG A 148 23.84 -5.69 -14.20
N GLU A 149 24.52 -4.54 -14.11
CA GLU A 149 23.86 -3.23 -14.14
C GLU A 149 23.27 -2.95 -15.52
N GLN A 150 22.06 -2.45 -15.51
CA GLN A 150 21.27 -2.05 -16.67
C GLN A 150 20.75 -0.63 -16.47
N ARG A 151 20.55 0.09 -17.56
CA ARG A 151 20.02 1.45 -17.58
C ARG A 151 18.87 1.53 -18.57
N THR A 152 17.74 2.04 -18.12
CA THR A 152 16.56 2.20 -18.95
C THR A 152 16.16 3.66 -18.99
N ALA A 153 16.32 4.31 -20.16
CA ALA A 153 15.89 5.68 -20.34
C ALA A 153 14.36 5.79 -20.20
N CYS A 154 13.92 6.80 -19.45
CA CYS A 154 12.49 7.04 -19.20
C CYS A 154 12.25 8.47 -18.75
N SER A 155 11.05 8.99 -19.01
CA SER A 155 10.58 10.28 -18.49
C SER A 155 9.73 10.14 -17.25
N ALA A 156 9.30 8.91 -16.92
CA ALA A 156 8.60 8.64 -15.69
C ALA A 156 8.74 7.17 -15.22
N VAL A 157 8.60 6.98 -13.90
CA VAL A 157 8.58 5.67 -13.26
C VAL A 157 7.36 5.56 -12.35
N GLY A 158 6.59 4.47 -12.51
CA GLY A 158 5.58 4.04 -11.56
C GLY A 158 6.14 2.93 -10.67
N MET A 159 6.40 3.21 -9.39
CA MET A 159 7.08 2.29 -8.48
C MET A 159 6.16 1.81 -7.35
N GLY A 160 6.15 0.50 -7.03
CA GLY A 160 5.37 -0.04 -5.93
C GLY A 160 5.71 -1.47 -5.53
N TYR A 161 5.56 -1.76 -4.24
CA TYR A 161 5.84 -3.08 -3.65
C TYR A 161 4.61 -3.64 -2.96
N ALA A 162 3.56 -3.89 -3.77
CA ALA A 162 2.21 -4.21 -3.32
C ALA A 162 1.54 -3.05 -2.55
N LEU A 163 0.38 -3.34 -1.96
CA LEU A 163 -0.40 -2.39 -1.19
C LEU A 163 -0.29 -2.69 0.31
N ARG A 164 -0.63 -1.72 1.12
CA ARG A 164 -0.86 -1.87 2.55
C ARG A 164 -2.20 -1.25 2.96
N PRO A 165 -2.85 -1.75 4.01
CA PRO A 165 -4.09 -1.18 4.52
C PRO A 165 -3.93 0.28 4.95
N GLU A 166 -4.93 1.11 4.64
CA GLU A 166 -5.03 2.45 5.21
C GLU A 166 -5.75 2.37 6.55
N THR A 167 -4.99 2.46 7.63
CA THR A 167 -5.46 2.13 8.98
C THR A 167 -5.54 3.32 9.92
N GLN A 168 -5.22 4.53 9.45
CA GLN A 168 -5.10 5.70 10.36
C GLN A 168 -6.43 6.09 11.01
N LEU A 169 -7.56 5.95 10.31
CA LEU A 169 -8.86 6.23 10.90
C LEU A 169 -9.23 5.19 11.97
N ALA A 170 -8.93 3.91 11.74
CA ALA A 170 -9.11 2.87 12.75
C ALA A 170 -8.24 3.12 14.02
N ASP A 171 -7.03 3.68 13.82
CA ASP A 171 -6.16 4.07 14.93
C ASP A 171 -6.76 5.24 15.74
N LEU A 172 -7.28 6.27 15.08
CA LEU A 172 -7.94 7.40 15.75
C LEU A 172 -9.22 7.00 16.49
N LEU A 173 -9.94 5.99 16.00
CA LEU A 173 -11.10 5.42 16.65
C LEU A 173 -10.73 4.50 17.84
N GLY A 174 -9.44 4.30 18.12
CA GLY A 174 -8.98 3.51 19.26
C GLY A 174 -9.04 1.99 19.05
N CYS A 175 -9.15 1.52 17.80
CA CYS A 175 -9.14 0.09 17.50
C CYS A 175 -7.82 -0.58 17.96
N ALA A 176 -7.90 -1.80 18.47
CA ALA A 176 -6.73 -2.62 18.75
C ALA A 176 -6.10 -3.12 17.45
N PHE A 177 -4.77 -3.29 17.47
CA PHE A 177 -3.99 -3.73 16.32
C PHE A 177 -3.23 -5.01 16.62
N GLU A 178 -2.96 -5.78 15.57
CA GLU A 178 -2.08 -6.95 15.60
C GLU A 178 -1.15 -6.96 14.39
N PHE A 179 0.00 -7.61 14.50
CA PHE A 179 0.91 -7.74 13.38
C PHE A 179 0.45 -8.84 12.43
N SER A 180 0.32 -8.49 11.16
CA SER A 180 0.02 -9.43 10.08
C SER A 180 1.30 -9.73 9.29
N ALA A 181 1.77 -10.98 9.35
CA ALA A 181 2.91 -11.41 8.53
C ALA A 181 2.57 -11.33 7.02
N LEU A 182 1.31 -11.62 6.65
CA LEU A 182 0.83 -11.52 5.27
C LEU A 182 0.97 -10.11 4.71
N HIS A 183 0.64 -9.09 5.51
CA HIS A 183 0.69 -7.68 5.09
C HIS A 183 1.99 -6.98 5.51
N ARG A 184 2.90 -7.65 6.25
CA ARG A 184 4.13 -7.06 6.83
C ARG A 184 3.88 -5.72 7.53
N CYS A 185 2.77 -5.61 8.23
CA CYS A 185 2.43 -4.42 9.01
C CYS A 185 1.39 -4.75 10.08
N HIS A 186 1.20 -3.82 11.00
CA HIS A 186 0.11 -3.92 11.96
C HIS A 186 -1.22 -3.55 11.28
N VAL A 187 -2.21 -4.39 11.45
CA VAL A 187 -3.59 -4.22 10.95
C VAL A 187 -4.57 -4.15 12.11
N PRO A 188 -5.72 -3.49 11.96
CA PRO A 188 -6.75 -3.50 12.99
C PRO A 188 -7.26 -4.92 13.25
N ARG A 189 -7.45 -5.27 14.52
CA ARG A 189 -8.09 -6.53 14.90
C ARG A 189 -9.57 -6.49 14.58
N ILE A 190 -10.04 -7.49 13.86
CA ILE A 190 -11.43 -7.67 13.49
C ILE A 190 -11.88 -9.11 13.75
N ASP A 191 -13.15 -9.28 14.07
CA ASP A 191 -13.77 -10.60 14.12
C ASP A 191 -14.17 -11.11 12.71
N ALA A 192 -14.71 -12.32 12.66
CA ALA A 192 -15.19 -12.92 11.42
C ALA A 192 -16.37 -12.16 10.77
N MET A 193 -17.00 -11.25 11.51
CA MET A 193 -18.12 -10.41 11.08
C MET A 193 -17.70 -8.96 10.81
N ARG A 194 -16.40 -8.67 10.77
CA ARG A 194 -15.84 -7.34 10.53
C ARG A 194 -16.03 -6.33 11.66
N ARG A 195 -16.42 -6.75 12.86
CA ARG A 195 -16.43 -5.91 14.05
C ARG A 195 -15.02 -5.62 14.49
N SER A 196 -14.72 -4.38 14.83
CA SER A 196 -13.45 -4.03 15.45
C SER A 196 -13.46 -4.33 16.97
N SER A 197 -12.38 -3.99 17.65
CA SER A 197 -12.30 -4.03 19.12
C SER A 197 -13.10 -2.93 19.82
N VAL A 198 -13.66 -1.97 19.05
CA VAL A 198 -14.48 -0.86 19.55
C VAL A 198 -15.92 -1.09 19.16
N ALA A 199 -16.82 -1.05 20.14
CA ALA A 199 -18.26 -1.25 19.90
C ALA A 199 -18.79 -0.17 18.93
N GLY A 200 -19.62 -0.57 17.98
CA GLY A 200 -20.18 0.30 16.95
C GLY A 200 -19.20 0.65 15.81
N VAL A 201 -17.97 0.11 15.83
CA VAL A 201 -16.98 0.33 14.76
C VAL A 201 -16.74 -0.95 13.98
N TYR A 202 -17.02 -0.91 12.68
CA TYR A 202 -16.85 -2.02 11.74
C TYR A 202 -15.80 -1.63 10.68
N LEU A 203 -14.99 -2.60 10.23
CA LEU A 203 -13.93 -2.35 9.26
C LEU A 203 -14.16 -3.19 8.01
N ALA A 204 -14.23 -2.51 6.86
CA ALA A 204 -14.54 -3.13 5.59
C ALA A 204 -13.44 -2.90 4.54
N GLY A 205 -13.34 -3.85 3.61
CA GLY A 205 -12.42 -3.76 2.48
C GLY A 205 -10.95 -3.77 2.86
N ASP A 206 -10.12 -3.23 1.97
CA ASP A 206 -8.65 -3.27 2.08
C ASP A 206 -8.09 -2.47 3.28
N GLY A 207 -8.87 -1.59 3.90
CA GLY A 207 -8.49 -0.92 5.15
C GLY A 207 -8.37 -1.86 6.35
N ALA A 208 -9.03 -3.02 6.30
CA ALA A 208 -8.93 -4.08 7.30
C ALA A 208 -7.91 -5.18 6.94
N GLY A 209 -7.39 -5.16 5.71
CA GLY A 209 -6.44 -6.14 5.15
C GLY A 209 -6.59 -6.25 3.64
N ILE A 210 -5.48 -6.25 2.91
CA ILE A 210 -5.48 -6.26 1.45
C ILE A 210 -5.93 -7.60 0.90
N MET A 211 -7.12 -7.62 0.27
CA MET A 211 -7.65 -8.83 -0.36
C MET A 211 -8.18 -8.60 -1.79
N GLY A 212 -8.26 -7.34 -2.23
CA GLY A 212 -8.71 -6.97 -3.57
C GLY A 212 -10.19 -6.60 -3.65
N ALA A 213 -10.62 -6.12 -4.82
CA ALA A 213 -11.91 -5.46 -5.03
C ALA A 213 -13.11 -6.35 -4.69
N ASP A 214 -13.13 -7.61 -5.17
CA ASP A 214 -14.25 -8.53 -4.90
C ASP A 214 -14.38 -8.82 -3.39
N ALA A 215 -13.24 -8.96 -2.69
CA ALA A 215 -13.24 -9.16 -1.25
C ALA A 215 -13.67 -7.89 -0.50
N ALA A 216 -13.34 -6.70 -1.01
CA ALA A 216 -13.77 -5.44 -0.42
C ALA A 216 -15.29 -5.30 -0.45
N GLU A 217 -15.94 -5.68 -1.56
CA GLU A 217 -17.39 -5.71 -1.71
C GLU A 217 -18.02 -6.67 -0.71
N TYR A 218 -17.56 -7.94 -0.65
CA TYR A 218 -18.09 -8.93 0.30
C TYR A 218 -17.84 -8.53 1.76
N SER A 219 -16.71 -7.91 2.04
CA SER A 219 -16.37 -7.42 3.37
C SER A 219 -17.28 -6.25 3.78
N GLY A 220 -17.61 -5.36 2.86
CA GLY A 220 -18.55 -4.25 3.09
C GLY A 220 -19.96 -4.75 3.41
N GLU A 221 -20.48 -5.69 2.62
CA GLU A 221 -21.76 -6.30 2.85
C GLU A 221 -21.80 -7.04 4.22
N LEU A 222 -20.74 -7.80 4.54
CA LEU A 222 -20.65 -8.52 5.81
C LEU A 222 -20.62 -7.56 7.00
N ALA A 223 -19.91 -6.43 6.90
CA ALA A 223 -19.88 -5.39 7.94
C ALA A 223 -21.27 -4.77 8.16
N ALA A 224 -21.99 -4.49 7.07
CA ALA A 224 -23.37 -3.97 7.16
C ALA A 224 -24.34 -4.97 7.81
N LEU A 225 -24.25 -6.25 7.42
CA LEU A 225 -25.08 -7.29 8.04
C LEU A 225 -24.74 -7.50 9.53
N ALA A 226 -23.47 -7.37 9.90
CA ALA A 226 -23.05 -7.42 11.30
C ALA A 226 -23.63 -6.25 12.12
N LEU A 227 -23.60 -5.05 11.56
CA LEU A 227 -24.23 -3.87 12.16
C LEU A 227 -25.73 -4.08 12.37
N LEU A 228 -26.45 -4.60 11.37
CA LEU A 228 -27.89 -4.91 11.49
C LEU A 228 -28.16 -5.92 12.60
N GLN A 229 -27.35 -7.00 12.71
CA GLN A 229 -27.49 -7.98 13.80
C GLN A 229 -27.30 -7.33 15.18
N ASP A 230 -26.30 -6.46 15.32
CA ASP A 230 -26.01 -5.77 16.58
C ASP A 230 -27.14 -4.79 16.97
N ARG A 231 -27.93 -4.37 15.99
CA ARG A 231 -29.19 -3.61 16.14
C ARG A 231 -30.41 -4.47 16.33
N GLN A 232 -30.25 -5.80 16.54
CA GLN A 232 -31.33 -6.75 16.69
C GLN A 232 -32.28 -6.87 15.47
N ILE A 233 -31.76 -6.49 14.27
CA ILE A 233 -32.46 -6.65 13.00
C ILE A 233 -32.13 -8.05 12.45
N THR A 234 -33.14 -8.80 12.09
CA THR A 234 -32.96 -10.16 11.52
C THR A 234 -32.24 -10.04 10.15
N VAL A 235 -31.21 -10.85 9.96
CA VAL A 235 -30.45 -10.94 8.72
C VAL A 235 -30.47 -12.36 8.18
N ASP A 236 -30.28 -12.51 6.88
CA ASP A 236 -30.19 -13.79 6.20
C ASP A 236 -28.91 -14.56 6.60
N ALA A 237 -29.10 -15.66 7.33
CA ALA A 237 -28.00 -16.52 7.82
C ALA A 237 -27.27 -17.24 6.68
N ASP A 238 -27.95 -17.61 5.61
CA ASP A 238 -27.34 -18.28 4.45
C ASP A 238 -26.49 -17.30 3.68
N ARG A 239 -26.93 -16.05 3.54
CA ARG A 239 -26.14 -14.98 2.94
C ARG A 239 -24.85 -14.70 3.72
N LEU A 240 -24.93 -14.62 5.05
CA LEU A 240 -23.76 -14.49 5.92
C LEU A 240 -22.75 -15.62 5.73
N ALA A 241 -23.24 -16.87 5.72
CA ALA A 241 -22.40 -18.04 5.53
C ALA A 241 -21.70 -18.02 4.17
N ALA A 242 -22.43 -17.67 3.10
CA ALA A 242 -21.91 -17.58 1.75
C ALA A 242 -20.81 -16.51 1.63
N LEU A 243 -21.00 -15.31 2.19
CA LEU A 243 -20.01 -14.23 2.20
C LEU A 243 -18.72 -14.64 2.92
N ARG A 244 -18.84 -15.23 4.11
CA ARG A 244 -17.69 -15.71 4.88
C ARG A 244 -16.91 -16.79 4.12
N GLN A 245 -17.59 -17.73 3.47
CA GLN A 245 -16.94 -18.75 2.65
C GLN A 245 -16.19 -18.18 1.46
N ARG A 246 -16.77 -17.16 0.78
CA ARG A 246 -16.09 -16.44 -0.33
C ARG A 246 -14.84 -15.73 0.13
N LEU A 247 -14.92 -15.00 1.25
CA LEU A 247 -13.77 -14.31 1.84
C LEU A 247 -12.64 -15.27 2.22
N GLN A 248 -12.96 -16.42 2.86
CA GLN A 248 -11.95 -17.43 3.20
C GLN A 248 -11.24 -18.01 1.95
N LYS A 249 -11.95 -18.19 0.83
CA LYS A 249 -11.33 -18.63 -0.43
C LYS A 249 -10.36 -17.60 -0.98
N ILE A 250 -10.74 -16.32 -0.93
CA ILE A 250 -9.88 -15.22 -1.39
C ILE A 250 -8.65 -15.08 -0.49
N GLU A 251 -8.81 -15.20 0.82
CA GLU A 251 -7.70 -15.13 1.78
C GLU A 251 -6.64 -16.21 1.52
N ARG A 252 -7.05 -17.46 1.27
CA ARG A 252 -6.11 -18.54 0.89
C ARG A 252 -5.35 -18.21 -0.38
N PHE A 253 -6.03 -17.66 -1.37
CA PHE A 253 -5.39 -17.24 -2.61
C PHE A 253 -4.43 -16.06 -2.38
N ARG A 254 -4.75 -15.16 -1.47
CA ARG A 254 -3.89 -14.03 -1.11
C ARG A 254 -2.53 -14.51 -0.56
N HIS A 255 -2.51 -15.56 0.26
CA HIS A 255 -1.26 -16.18 0.69
C HIS A 255 -0.42 -16.70 -0.49
N ALA A 256 -1.05 -17.30 -1.49
CA ALA A 256 -0.35 -17.76 -2.69
C ALA A 256 0.26 -16.60 -3.49
N LEU A 257 -0.41 -15.43 -3.52
CA LEU A 257 0.12 -14.24 -4.17
C LEU A 257 1.38 -13.70 -3.47
N GLU A 258 1.47 -13.75 -2.13
CA GLU A 258 2.69 -13.34 -1.42
C GLU A 258 3.89 -14.27 -1.73
N VAL A 259 3.63 -15.56 -1.94
CA VAL A 259 4.67 -16.50 -2.40
C VAL A 259 5.09 -16.19 -3.84
N ALA A 260 4.13 -15.81 -4.71
CA ALA A 260 4.41 -15.49 -6.12
C ALA A 260 5.15 -14.15 -6.30
N PHE A 261 4.93 -13.21 -5.38
CA PHE A 261 5.47 -11.85 -5.42
C PHE A 261 6.10 -11.50 -4.05
N PRO A 262 7.19 -12.16 -3.68
CA PRO A 262 7.81 -11.97 -2.37
C PRO A 262 8.30 -10.52 -2.19
N PHE A 263 8.22 -10.06 -0.96
CA PHE A 263 8.81 -8.80 -0.55
C PHE A 263 10.36 -8.91 -0.64
N PRO A 264 11.08 -7.86 -1.06
CA PRO A 264 12.54 -7.85 -1.06
C PRO A 264 13.07 -7.65 0.37
N ASP A 265 13.27 -8.75 1.11
CA ASP A 265 13.65 -8.74 2.53
C ASP A 265 15.01 -8.10 2.80
N ASP A 266 15.86 -8.04 1.77
CA ASP A 266 17.21 -7.46 1.84
C ASP A 266 17.26 -5.94 1.56
N TRP A 267 16.11 -5.32 1.25
CA TRP A 267 16.06 -3.91 0.86
C TRP A 267 16.68 -2.98 1.92
N ALA A 268 16.33 -3.14 3.18
CA ALA A 268 16.82 -2.27 4.25
C ALA A 268 18.35 -2.37 4.44
N ALA A 269 18.94 -3.53 4.20
CA ALA A 269 20.38 -3.74 4.26
C ALA A 269 21.13 -3.04 3.12
N HIS A 270 20.47 -2.81 1.99
CA HIS A 270 21.04 -2.12 0.83
C HIS A 270 20.69 -0.62 0.78
N ALA A 271 19.85 -0.12 1.68
CA ALA A 271 19.52 1.28 1.79
C ALA A 271 20.73 2.07 2.34
N GLY A 272 21.40 2.85 1.49
CA GLY A 272 22.51 3.72 1.90
C GLY A 272 22.08 4.79 2.89
N ASP A 273 23.01 5.31 3.69
CA ASP A 273 22.69 6.28 4.73
C ASP A 273 22.20 7.63 4.19
N ASP A 274 22.56 7.98 2.98
CA ASP A 274 22.13 9.18 2.24
C ASP A 274 20.71 9.05 1.62
N LEU A 275 20.15 7.83 1.62
CA LEU A 275 18.84 7.59 1.05
C LEU A 275 17.75 8.37 1.81
N VAL A 276 17.07 9.29 1.13
CA VAL A 276 15.91 10.00 1.67
C VAL A 276 14.76 9.01 1.83
N VAL A 277 14.35 8.74 3.06
CA VAL A 277 13.22 7.87 3.41
C VAL A 277 11.94 8.67 3.56
N CYS A 278 11.99 9.77 4.30
CA CYS A 278 10.84 10.67 4.47
C CYS A 278 11.05 11.95 3.64
N ARG A 279 10.43 12.03 2.47
CA ARG A 279 10.56 13.20 1.59
C ARG A 279 9.88 14.46 2.11
N CYS A 280 8.91 14.32 3.03
CA CYS A 280 8.20 15.47 3.62
C CYS A 280 9.06 16.22 4.65
N GLU A 281 9.86 15.48 5.43
CA GLU A 281 10.71 15.99 6.51
C GLU A 281 12.20 15.85 6.16
N ASN A 282 12.53 15.41 4.96
CA ASN A 282 13.89 15.18 4.46
C ASN A 282 14.75 14.31 5.39
N VAL A 283 14.15 13.24 5.96
CA VAL A 283 14.84 12.30 6.87
C VAL A 283 15.43 11.17 6.07
N THR A 284 16.75 10.93 6.25
CA THR A 284 17.48 9.87 5.56
C THR A 284 17.53 8.57 6.35
N ALA A 285 17.96 7.48 5.71
CA ALA A 285 18.18 6.19 6.35
C ALA A 285 19.27 6.28 7.43
N GLY A 286 20.34 7.03 7.17
CA GLY A 286 21.40 7.31 8.15
C GLY A 286 20.87 8.04 9.38
N THR A 287 20.01 9.05 9.20
CA THR A 287 19.35 9.73 10.34
C THR A 287 18.53 8.75 11.19
N LEU A 288 17.79 7.82 10.54
CA LEU A 288 17.02 6.82 11.29
C LEU A 288 17.92 5.88 12.10
N ARG A 289 18.99 5.36 11.49
CA ARG A 289 19.94 4.45 12.14
C ARG A 289 20.68 5.14 13.28
N GLN A 290 21.19 6.35 13.02
CA GLN A 290 21.90 7.14 14.03
C GLN A 290 20.99 7.45 15.23
N THR A 291 19.76 7.95 15.01
CA THR A 291 18.81 8.22 16.09
C THR A 291 18.47 6.97 16.88
N ALA A 292 18.30 5.83 16.18
CA ALA A 292 18.02 4.56 16.85
C ALA A 292 19.17 4.12 17.75
N ALA A 293 20.42 4.25 17.29
CA ALA A 293 21.61 3.86 18.04
C ALA A 293 21.89 4.81 19.22
N GLU A 294 21.92 6.13 18.98
CA GLU A 294 22.29 7.12 19.99
C GLU A 294 21.26 7.26 21.12
N CYS A 295 19.97 7.12 20.78
CA CYS A 295 18.88 7.28 21.73
C CYS A 295 18.29 5.95 22.24
N GLY A 296 18.85 4.80 21.87
CA GLY A 296 18.37 3.48 22.28
C GLY A 296 16.92 3.22 21.85
N VAL A 297 16.56 3.57 20.61
CA VAL A 297 15.18 3.51 20.13
C VAL A 297 14.87 2.15 19.52
N HIS A 298 13.89 1.45 20.08
CA HIS A 298 13.43 0.14 19.59
C HIS A 298 12.00 0.19 18.99
N GLU A 299 11.32 1.34 19.05
CA GLU A 299 9.92 1.47 18.63
C GLU A 299 9.76 2.65 17.65
N LEU A 300 9.01 2.41 16.57
CA LEU A 300 8.89 3.32 15.44
C LEU A 300 8.25 4.67 15.80
N ASN A 301 7.30 4.68 16.73
CA ASN A 301 6.64 5.90 17.14
C ASN A 301 7.56 6.77 18.04
N ARG A 302 8.45 6.13 18.81
CA ARG A 302 9.53 6.83 19.52
C ARG A 302 10.54 7.43 18.55
N LEU A 303 10.90 6.67 17.49
CA LEU A 303 11.76 7.18 16.42
C LEU A 303 11.13 8.40 15.73
N LYS A 304 9.83 8.33 15.43
CA LYS A 304 9.05 9.47 14.90
C LYS A 304 9.19 10.72 15.78
N ALA A 305 9.07 10.58 17.09
CA ALA A 305 9.13 11.70 18.03
C ALA A 305 10.51 12.39 18.05
N LEU A 306 11.59 11.64 17.78
CA LEU A 306 12.97 12.15 17.85
C LEU A 306 13.48 12.71 16.52
N CYS A 307 13.19 12.04 15.40
CA CYS A 307 13.70 12.46 14.08
C CYS A 307 12.61 12.96 13.12
N ARG A 308 11.34 13.07 13.55
CA ARG A 308 10.19 13.55 12.78
C ARG A 308 9.77 12.67 11.60
N VAL A 309 10.33 11.46 11.42
CA VAL A 309 9.89 10.54 10.37
C VAL A 309 8.39 10.28 10.46
N GLY A 310 7.66 10.48 9.37
CA GLY A 310 6.20 10.28 9.33
C GLY A 310 5.37 11.44 9.90
N MET A 311 5.98 12.56 10.31
CA MET A 311 5.25 13.74 10.80
C MET A 311 4.79 14.69 9.69
N GLY A 312 5.35 14.57 8.49
CA GLY A 312 5.02 15.48 7.40
C GLY A 312 3.63 15.22 6.81
N ARG A 313 3.30 15.95 5.73
CA ARG A 313 1.97 16.01 5.11
C ARG A 313 1.32 14.64 4.83
N CYS A 314 2.10 13.62 4.46
CA CYS A 314 1.56 12.29 4.17
C CYS A 314 1.29 11.45 5.44
N GLN A 315 1.64 11.92 6.64
CA GLN A 315 1.44 11.24 7.92
C GLN A 315 1.96 9.79 7.91
N GLY A 316 3.15 9.57 7.35
CA GLY A 316 3.80 8.26 7.30
C GLY A 316 3.30 7.32 6.20
N ARG A 317 2.35 7.75 5.34
CA ARG A 317 1.83 6.89 4.26
C ARG A 317 2.92 6.48 3.28
N MET A 318 3.87 7.36 2.99
CA MET A 318 4.98 7.08 2.08
C MET A 318 6.16 6.38 2.78
N CYS A 319 6.59 6.90 3.92
CA CYS A 319 7.83 6.47 4.57
C CYS A 319 7.65 5.40 5.66
N GLY A 320 6.44 5.15 6.14
CA GLY A 320 6.23 4.32 7.34
C GLY A 320 6.70 2.86 7.17
N ALA A 321 6.48 2.25 6.00
CA ALA A 321 6.95 0.89 5.73
C ALA A 321 8.49 0.83 5.70
N ALA A 322 9.12 1.72 4.93
CA ALA A 322 10.57 1.80 4.81
C ALA A 322 11.26 2.11 6.14
N ALA A 323 10.71 3.05 6.92
CA ALA A 323 11.25 3.39 8.24
C ALA A 323 11.17 2.21 9.23
N ALA A 324 10.09 1.43 9.19
CA ALA A 324 9.96 0.23 10.01
C ALA A 324 10.98 -0.85 9.64
N GLU A 325 11.20 -1.10 8.34
CA GLU A 325 12.21 -2.05 7.86
C GLU A 325 13.63 -1.63 8.26
N ILE A 326 13.98 -0.34 8.14
CA ILE A 326 15.28 0.19 8.55
C ILE A 326 15.47 0.06 10.07
N LEU A 327 14.47 0.40 10.86
CA LEU A 327 14.55 0.27 12.32
C LEU A 327 14.70 -1.20 12.74
N ALA A 328 13.92 -2.10 12.16
CA ALA A 328 14.00 -3.53 12.43
C ALA A 328 15.41 -4.09 12.11
N GLN A 329 15.96 -3.70 10.97
CA GLN A 329 17.30 -4.09 10.53
C GLN A 329 18.37 -3.50 11.46
N ALA A 330 18.30 -2.20 11.81
CA ALA A 330 19.27 -1.53 12.67
C ALA A 330 19.29 -2.11 14.10
N GLN A 331 18.14 -2.56 14.60
CA GLN A 331 18.02 -3.18 15.92
C GLN A 331 18.16 -4.70 15.90
N SER A 332 18.30 -5.32 14.71
CA SER A 332 18.37 -6.77 14.54
C SER A 332 17.18 -7.50 15.19
N VAL A 333 15.98 -6.93 15.07
CA VAL A 333 14.74 -7.51 15.61
C VAL A 333 13.72 -7.78 14.49
N PRO A 334 12.78 -8.71 14.72
CA PRO A 334 11.67 -8.91 13.78
C PRO A 334 10.84 -7.62 13.59
N LEU A 335 10.35 -7.39 12.36
CA LEU A 335 9.52 -6.22 12.02
C LEU A 335 8.30 -6.07 12.94
N ALA A 336 7.73 -7.17 13.43
CA ALA A 336 6.62 -7.16 14.38
C ALA A 336 6.92 -6.42 15.69
N GLN A 337 8.19 -6.34 16.10
CA GLN A 337 8.60 -5.78 17.38
C GLN A 337 8.86 -4.27 17.34
N VAL A 338 9.05 -3.68 16.15
CA VAL A 338 9.30 -2.23 16.04
C VAL A 338 8.03 -1.37 16.11
N GLY A 339 6.86 -1.99 16.23
CA GLY A 339 5.60 -1.28 16.32
C GLY A 339 5.15 -0.63 15.01
N ARG A 340 4.37 0.43 15.10
CA ARG A 340 3.80 1.16 13.97
C ARG A 340 3.74 2.67 14.22
N LEU A 341 3.72 3.45 13.16
CA LEU A 341 3.41 4.88 13.29
C LEU A 341 1.95 5.05 13.72
N ARG A 342 1.75 5.80 14.82
CA ARG A 342 0.41 6.17 15.29
C ARG A 342 -0.15 7.31 14.44
N GLY A 343 -1.43 7.19 14.07
CA GLY A 343 -2.19 8.24 13.43
C GLY A 343 -2.39 9.45 14.36
N GLN A 344 -2.43 10.64 13.78
CA GLN A 344 -2.75 11.89 14.48
C GLN A 344 -3.80 12.66 13.69
N ALA A 345 -4.75 13.26 14.40
CA ALA A 345 -5.74 14.14 13.77
C ALA A 345 -5.10 15.48 13.37
N PRO A 346 -5.46 16.05 12.23
CA PRO A 346 -6.26 15.47 11.16
C PRO A 346 -5.45 14.48 10.33
N ILE A 347 -6.03 13.34 9.94
CA ILE A 347 -5.35 12.32 9.12
C ILE A 347 -5.12 12.73 7.66
N LYS A 348 -5.73 13.82 7.24
CA LYS A 348 -5.46 14.52 5.97
C LYS A 348 -5.30 16.01 6.24
N PRO A 349 -4.43 16.70 5.50
CA PRO A 349 -4.28 18.14 5.65
C PRO A 349 -5.61 18.85 5.42
N LEU A 350 -5.94 19.77 6.30
CA LEU A 350 -7.11 20.65 6.19
C LEU A 350 -6.64 22.05 5.77
N PRO A 351 -7.46 22.81 4.97
CA PRO A 351 -7.19 24.21 4.73
C PRO A 351 -7.29 24.99 6.05
N LEU A 352 -6.43 25.97 6.25
CA LEU A 352 -6.48 26.83 7.45
C LEU A 352 -7.60 27.89 7.36
N ASP A 353 -8.03 28.21 6.14
CA ASP A 353 -9.09 29.16 5.84
C ASP A 353 -10.45 28.43 5.72
N VAL A 354 -10.92 27.87 6.81
CA VAL A 354 -12.30 27.34 6.88
C VAL A 354 -13.26 28.51 6.73
N THR A 355 -14.08 28.48 5.68
CA THR A 355 -15.00 29.57 5.35
C THR A 355 -16.36 29.41 6.01
N GLU A 356 -16.69 28.20 6.46
CA GLU A 356 -17.98 27.90 7.05
C GLU A 356 -17.87 26.75 8.05
N VAL A 357 -18.47 26.93 9.23
CA VAL A 357 -18.71 25.86 10.20
C VAL A 357 -20.19 25.52 10.14
N ILE A 358 -20.49 24.32 9.64
CA ILE A 358 -21.86 23.82 9.58
C ILE A 358 -22.13 23.07 10.89
N GLU A 359 -22.96 23.64 11.74
CA GLU A 359 -23.48 22.92 12.90
C GLU A 359 -24.44 21.82 12.45
N PRO A 360 -24.43 20.64 13.07
CA PRO A 360 -25.38 19.59 12.75
C PRO A 360 -26.80 20.12 13.05
N GLU A 361 -27.70 20.02 12.08
CA GLU A 361 -29.12 20.20 12.35
C GLU A 361 -29.54 19.14 13.38
N ASP A 362 -30.16 19.58 14.47
CA ASP A 362 -30.73 18.68 15.49
C ASP A 362 -31.87 17.87 14.86
N HIS A 363 -31.52 16.77 14.20
CA HIS A 363 -32.52 15.76 13.82
C HIS A 363 -32.95 15.00 15.08
N HIS A 364 -33.82 15.62 15.84
CA HIS A 364 -34.64 14.92 16.80
C HIS A 364 -35.64 14.03 16.04
N ALA A 365 -35.31 12.73 15.90
CA ALA A 365 -36.27 11.68 15.58
C ALA A 365 -35.84 10.36 16.23
#